data_32c976ee8faae5d98ce957044498019c
#
_entry.id   32c976ee8faae5d98ce957044498019c
#
_cell.length_a   1.000
_cell.length_b   1.000
_cell.length_c   1.000
_cell.angle_alpha   90.00
_cell.angle_beta   90.00
_cell.angle_gamma   90.00
#
_symmetry.space_group_name_H-M   'P 1'
#
loop_
_entity.id
_entity.type
_entity.pdbx_description
1 polymer ?
#
loop_
_entity_poly.entity_id
_entity_poly.type
_entity_poly.pdbx_seq_one_letter_code
_entity_poly.pdbx_strand_id
1 'polypeptide(L)'
;MALPQQPDILSVILEKRKALHDQKGFSFGHSIPLKREKPVVPFLPEKGAILEVKRASPSRGDIAPFLNAAETACTYAEQGAGAISVLTEETFFKGSLEDLCAVSEAVYKKNPGIAILRKDFLVEEEEIDISYSCGADAVLLIARILETEKLCSMAKKALSLGLSILCEIREEEDLGKYHTMCRTVQKGRGQARIFLGINTRDLATFVLDPLVPSSFFYDVEEGSLMIYESGVKTVEAAAFAGNMGFHGLLMGEAAAKNPGGASALVTKFKDAKPDMNAVMWTSFAAAMRSRRKTLGYAPYVKICGLTDIDDVEDCIGLGADMIGFIFSAKSKRCVHRPFLLEVKELLAKEKRRAGAHKEKFIRPVLTGVITDPESPEAQEAFTLIRDGLLDKIQFHGCPVPPPAEKKWKDIPRYAAVKMGNDEDVECFLDLLERGQPRVLIDARSSSGEGGTGERIDEVLLDRIKGKTQLWLAGGITPANVEDIILKYRPELIDIASGVEETAPPLDEEDDDDELGKKDIKAGKKDRLKMVELFEKIEDACDKVRLEA
;
A
#
# COMPACT_ATOMS: atom_id res chain seq x y z
N MET A 1 22.76 24.24 -7.42
CA MET A 1 23.68 23.25 -6.86
C MET A 1 22.83 22.16 -6.25
N ALA A 2 22.79 21.00 -6.87
CA ALA A 2 22.12 19.84 -6.28
C ALA A 2 22.84 19.48 -4.97
N LEU A 3 22.10 19.35 -3.87
CA LEU A 3 22.63 18.82 -2.62
C LEU A 3 23.18 17.41 -2.92
N PRO A 4 24.35 17.03 -2.37
CA PRO A 4 24.87 15.68 -2.57
C PRO A 4 23.80 14.70 -2.06
N GLN A 5 23.36 13.79 -2.94
CA GLN A 5 22.48 12.69 -2.54
C GLN A 5 23.17 11.94 -1.40
N GLN A 6 22.50 11.83 -0.26
CA GLN A 6 23.00 10.97 0.81
C GLN A 6 23.11 9.55 0.25
N PRO A 7 24.22 8.83 0.52
CA PRO A 7 24.35 7.46 0.04
C PRO A 7 23.19 6.61 0.54
N ASP A 8 22.66 5.76 -0.35
CA ASP A 8 21.62 4.80 -0.02
C ASP A 8 22.05 3.97 1.21
N ILE A 9 21.21 3.91 2.23
CA ILE A 9 21.52 3.21 3.48
C ILE A 9 21.91 1.74 3.24
N LEU A 10 21.36 1.08 2.22
CA LEU A 10 21.74 -0.28 1.83
C LEU A 10 23.20 -0.36 1.43
N SER A 11 23.67 0.55 0.58
CA SER A 11 25.07 0.64 0.16
C SER A 11 25.99 0.83 1.36
N VAL A 12 25.62 1.71 2.31
CA VAL A 12 26.40 1.93 3.54
C VAL A 12 26.44 0.67 4.42
N ILE A 13 25.33 -0.06 4.55
CA ILE A 13 25.28 -1.31 5.31
C ILE A 13 26.19 -2.36 4.67
N LEU A 14 26.10 -2.53 3.33
CA LEU A 14 26.89 -3.53 2.60
C LEU A 14 28.40 -3.23 2.64
N GLU A 15 28.81 -1.98 2.51
CA GLU A 15 30.22 -1.56 2.65
C GLU A 15 30.77 -1.88 4.04
N LYS A 16 30.02 -1.53 5.09
CA LYS A 16 30.41 -1.86 6.47
C LYS A 16 30.46 -3.35 6.71
N ARG A 17 29.48 -4.11 6.18
CA ARG A 17 29.46 -5.56 6.30
C ARG A 17 30.68 -6.19 5.66
N LYS A 18 31.04 -5.77 4.45
CA LYS A 18 32.26 -6.24 3.77
C LYS A 18 33.51 -5.96 4.58
N ALA A 19 33.64 -4.74 5.10
CA ALA A 19 34.78 -4.38 5.95
C ALA A 19 34.85 -5.25 7.23
N LEU A 20 33.71 -5.58 7.84
CA LEU A 20 33.65 -6.48 9.00
C LEU A 20 34.03 -7.94 8.63
N HIS A 21 33.60 -8.44 7.47
CA HIS A 21 34.02 -9.75 6.98
C HIS A 21 35.54 -9.83 6.79
N ASP A 22 36.14 -8.79 6.18
CA ASP A 22 37.58 -8.75 5.93
C ASP A 22 38.39 -8.69 7.24
N GLN A 23 37.85 -8.04 8.29
CA GLN A 23 38.53 -7.89 9.58
C GLN A 23 38.31 -9.04 10.56
N LYS A 24 37.09 -9.60 10.61
CA LYS A 24 36.64 -10.52 11.68
C LYS A 24 36.14 -11.87 11.17
N GLY A 25 36.11 -12.06 9.84
CA GLY A 25 35.50 -13.23 9.21
C GLY A 25 33.96 -13.22 9.28
N PHE A 26 33.31 -14.22 8.74
CA PHE A 26 31.85 -14.29 8.59
C PHE A 26 31.09 -14.49 9.91
N SER A 27 31.75 -14.87 10.99
CA SER A 27 31.17 -14.90 12.35
C SER A 27 31.28 -13.58 13.10
N PHE A 28 31.82 -12.53 12.48
CA PHE A 28 32.08 -11.20 13.08
C PHE A 28 32.89 -11.25 14.39
N GLY A 29 33.72 -12.31 14.55
CA GLY A 29 34.52 -12.54 15.75
C GLY A 29 33.75 -13.19 16.91
N HIS A 30 32.46 -13.53 16.73
CA HIS A 30 31.69 -14.28 17.73
C HIS A 30 32.08 -15.75 17.77
N SER A 31 32.01 -16.33 18.97
CA SER A 31 32.10 -17.78 19.16
C SER A 31 30.76 -18.40 18.80
N ILE A 32 30.74 -19.18 17.74
CA ILE A 32 29.54 -19.87 17.26
C ILE A 32 29.67 -21.39 17.45
N PRO A 33 28.55 -22.13 17.60
CA PRO A 33 28.55 -23.59 17.65
C PRO A 33 29.19 -24.21 16.40
N LEU A 34 30.06 -25.20 16.56
CA LEU A 34 30.70 -25.91 15.44
C LEU A 34 29.71 -26.73 14.61
N LYS A 35 28.62 -27.16 15.22
CA LYS A 35 27.53 -27.90 14.56
C LYS A 35 26.18 -27.59 15.19
N ARG A 36 25.13 -27.75 14.40
CA ARG A 36 23.76 -27.65 14.86
C ARG A 36 23.40 -28.87 15.72
N GLU A 37 22.78 -28.65 16.89
CA GLU A 37 22.37 -29.73 17.81
C GLU A 37 20.86 -30.05 17.72
N LYS A 38 20.04 -29.13 17.23
CA LYS A 38 18.59 -29.32 17.12
C LYS A 38 18.13 -29.58 15.67
N PRO A 39 17.00 -30.29 15.45
CA PRO A 39 16.43 -30.44 14.10
C PRO A 39 16.01 -29.08 13.53
N VAL A 40 15.92 -29.01 12.19
CA VAL A 40 15.33 -27.84 11.51
C VAL A 40 13.83 -27.90 11.66
N VAL A 41 13.23 -26.79 12.11
CA VAL A 41 11.79 -26.63 12.28
C VAL A 41 11.20 -26.02 11.00
N PRO A 42 10.06 -26.53 10.49
CA PRO A 42 9.39 -25.93 9.34
C PRO A 42 9.01 -24.47 9.61
N PHE A 43 9.44 -23.57 8.73
CA PHE A 43 9.15 -22.14 8.86
C PHE A 43 7.70 -21.87 8.42
N LEU A 44 6.91 -21.27 9.31
CA LEU A 44 5.54 -20.80 9.11
C LEU A 44 4.66 -21.77 8.28
N PRO A 45 4.42 -23.00 8.76
CA PRO A 45 3.68 -24.02 8.01
C PRO A 45 2.20 -23.67 7.81
N GLU A 46 1.64 -22.77 8.64
CA GLU A 46 0.29 -22.27 8.58
C GLU A 46 0.30 -20.74 8.53
N LYS A 47 -0.83 -20.13 8.11
CA LYS A 47 -1.01 -18.66 8.17
C LYS A 47 -0.72 -18.14 9.57
N GLY A 48 0.24 -17.21 9.69
CA GLY A 48 0.69 -16.75 11.00
C GLY A 48 1.53 -15.48 10.97
N ALA A 49 1.81 -14.96 12.17
CA ALA A 49 2.67 -13.80 12.33
C ALA A 49 4.09 -14.21 12.69
N ILE A 50 5.07 -13.48 12.15
CA ILE A 50 6.49 -13.57 12.47
C ILE A 50 6.80 -12.36 13.35
N LEU A 51 7.14 -12.57 14.63
CA LEU A 51 7.50 -11.50 15.55
C LEU A 51 9.01 -11.31 15.58
N GLU A 52 9.45 -10.06 15.40
CA GLU A 52 10.87 -9.74 15.22
C GLU A 52 11.50 -9.19 16.50
N VAL A 53 12.55 -9.85 16.97
CA VAL A 53 13.44 -9.37 18.03
C VAL A 53 14.31 -8.26 17.47
N LYS A 54 14.09 -7.02 17.95
CA LYS A 54 14.66 -5.82 17.37
C LYS A 54 14.93 -4.73 18.40
N ARG A 55 16.18 -4.29 18.51
CA ARG A 55 16.59 -3.21 19.42
C ARG A 55 16.57 -1.84 18.79
N ALA A 56 16.93 -1.74 17.51
CA ALA A 56 17.06 -0.47 16.80
C ALA A 56 16.73 -0.61 15.31
N SER A 57 16.63 0.50 14.60
CA SER A 57 16.58 0.54 13.13
C SER A 57 17.13 1.86 12.59
N PRO A 58 17.63 1.93 11.34
CA PRO A 58 18.12 3.16 10.73
C PRO A 58 17.08 4.29 10.73
N SER A 59 15.79 3.97 10.54
CA SER A 59 14.70 4.96 10.43
C SER A 59 14.18 5.47 11.77
N ARG A 60 14.41 4.77 12.89
CA ARG A 60 13.83 5.09 14.20
C ARG A 60 14.87 5.26 15.31
N GLY A 61 16.13 4.90 15.04
CA GLY A 61 17.13 4.78 16.11
C GLY A 61 16.77 3.65 17.07
N ASP A 62 16.97 3.88 18.35
CA ASP A 62 16.67 2.92 19.41
C ASP A 62 15.16 2.73 19.59
N ILE A 63 14.74 1.47 19.60
CA ILE A 63 13.33 1.03 19.78
C ILE A 63 13.16 0.38 21.14
N ALA A 64 14.00 -0.61 21.45
CA ALA A 64 14.02 -1.35 22.70
C ALA A 64 15.48 -1.73 23.06
N PRO A 65 16.34 -0.76 23.39
CA PRO A 65 17.79 -0.96 23.50
C PRO A 65 18.22 -1.97 24.56
N PHE A 66 17.40 -2.15 25.60
CA PHE A 66 17.68 -3.07 26.72
C PHE A 66 16.96 -4.41 26.60
N LEU A 67 16.40 -4.73 25.44
CA LEU A 67 15.67 -5.96 25.19
C LEU A 67 16.58 -7.17 25.35
N ASN A 68 16.17 -8.13 26.19
CA ASN A 68 16.76 -9.48 26.24
C ASN A 68 16.17 -10.32 25.10
N ALA A 69 17.00 -10.72 24.16
CA ALA A 69 16.55 -11.42 22.95
C ALA A 69 15.86 -12.74 23.26
N ALA A 70 16.44 -13.57 24.12
CA ALA A 70 15.90 -14.89 24.46
C ALA A 70 14.56 -14.81 25.22
N GLU A 71 14.45 -13.93 26.22
CA GLU A 71 13.23 -13.72 26.98
C GLU A 71 12.11 -13.16 26.11
N THR A 72 12.43 -12.18 25.27
CA THR A 72 11.47 -11.57 24.34
C THR A 72 10.95 -12.60 23.33
N ALA A 73 11.83 -13.42 22.79
CA ALA A 73 11.46 -14.48 21.87
C ALA A 73 10.53 -15.53 22.53
N CYS A 74 10.80 -15.91 23.79
CA CYS A 74 9.89 -16.78 24.55
C CYS A 74 8.52 -16.12 24.77
N THR A 75 8.50 -14.82 25.11
CA THR A 75 7.25 -14.05 25.20
C THR A 75 6.50 -14.05 23.88
N TYR A 76 7.17 -13.83 22.76
CA TYR A 76 6.54 -13.88 21.43
C TYR A 76 5.91 -15.24 21.12
N ALA A 77 6.59 -16.32 21.49
CA ALA A 77 6.05 -17.67 21.37
C ALA A 77 4.73 -17.83 22.18
N GLU A 78 4.70 -17.32 23.42
CA GLU A 78 3.52 -17.32 24.28
C GLU A 78 2.39 -16.42 23.74
N GLN A 79 2.73 -15.37 22.98
CA GLN A 79 1.76 -14.50 22.29
C GLN A 79 1.23 -15.09 20.97
N GLY A 80 1.62 -16.30 20.62
CA GLY A 80 1.11 -17.04 19.46
C GLY A 80 1.83 -16.76 18.15
N ALA A 81 3.10 -16.31 18.20
CA ALA A 81 3.95 -16.21 17.01
C ALA A 81 4.02 -17.55 16.27
N GLY A 82 3.86 -17.52 14.94
CA GLY A 82 4.06 -18.69 14.07
C GLY A 82 5.53 -18.95 13.79
N ALA A 83 6.36 -17.90 13.84
CA ALA A 83 7.81 -17.94 13.76
C ALA A 83 8.41 -16.71 14.44
N ILE A 84 9.69 -16.74 14.76
CA ILE A 84 10.42 -15.63 15.36
C ILE A 84 11.55 -15.20 14.42
N SER A 85 11.62 -13.89 14.16
CA SER A 85 12.71 -13.26 13.41
C SER A 85 13.72 -12.68 14.39
N VAL A 86 15.01 -12.93 14.15
CA VAL A 86 16.10 -12.38 14.96
C VAL A 86 17.02 -11.55 14.07
N LEU A 87 17.08 -10.24 14.34
CA LEU A 87 18.06 -9.37 13.70
C LEU A 87 19.44 -9.68 14.21
N THR A 88 20.41 -9.86 13.30
CA THR A 88 21.82 -10.15 13.63
C THR A 88 22.79 -9.09 13.10
N GLU A 89 22.30 -8.03 12.45
CA GLU A 89 23.11 -6.90 12.04
C GLU A 89 23.44 -6.02 13.25
N GLU A 90 24.75 -5.78 13.51
CA GLU A 90 25.24 -5.18 14.76
C GLU A 90 25.19 -3.65 14.75
N THR A 91 25.51 -3.04 13.62
CA THR A 91 25.78 -1.59 13.55
C THR A 91 24.51 -0.75 13.66
N PHE A 92 23.49 -1.09 12.88
CA PHE A 92 22.27 -0.29 12.73
C PHE A 92 21.08 -0.87 13.49
N PHE A 93 21.05 -2.19 13.66
CA PHE A 93 19.93 -2.88 14.28
C PHE A 93 20.26 -3.39 15.68
N LYS A 94 21.55 -3.32 16.10
CA LYS A 94 22.04 -3.73 17.42
C LYS A 94 21.69 -5.19 17.78
N GLY A 95 21.69 -6.06 16.75
CA GLY A 95 21.56 -7.50 16.92
C GLY A 95 22.91 -8.19 16.96
N SER A 96 22.95 -9.51 17.12
CA SER A 96 24.17 -10.30 17.07
C SER A 96 23.91 -11.78 16.75
N LEU A 97 24.95 -12.52 16.34
CA LEU A 97 24.89 -13.99 16.21
C LEU A 97 24.69 -14.67 17.58
N GLU A 98 25.16 -14.05 18.66
CA GLU A 98 24.93 -14.53 20.03
C GLU A 98 23.44 -14.47 20.39
N ASP A 99 22.72 -13.39 20.00
CA ASP A 99 21.27 -13.30 20.15
C ASP A 99 20.56 -14.44 19.39
N LEU A 100 20.99 -14.73 18.16
CA LEU A 100 20.43 -15.83 17.38
C LEU A 100 20.60 -17.18 18.08
N CYS A 101 21.80 -17.47 18.59
CA CYS A 101 22.09 -18.69 19.33
C CYS A 101 21.23 -18.77 20.61
N ALA A 102 21.19 -17.72 21.40
CA ALA A 102 20.43 -17.66 22.65
C ALA A 102 18.93 -17.82 22.44
N VAL A 103 18.38 -17.12 21.43
CA VAL A 103 16.95 -17.25 21.05
C VAL A 103 16.65 -18.67 20.60
N SER A 104 17.48 -19.22 19.71
CA SER A 104 17.31 -20.56 19.17
C SER A 104 17.26 -21.62 20.27
N GLU A 105 18.18 -21.52 21.25
CA GLU A 105 18.22 -22.44 22.39
C GLU A 105 17.01 -22.27 23.31
N ALA A 106 16.68 -21.04 23.70
CA ALA A 106 15.62 -20.76 24.64
C ALA A 106 14.24 -21.13 24.08
N VAL A 107 13.96 -20.78 22.80
CA VAL A 107 12.69 -21.11 22.16
C VAL A 107 12.56 -22.61 21.96
N TYR A 108 13.60 -23.30 21.50
CA TYR A 108 13.52 -24.75 21.31
C TYR A 108 13.22 -25.52 22.62
N LYS A 109 13.77 -25.06 23.75
CA LYS A 109 13.50 -25.66 25.06
C LYS A 109 12.04 -25.51 25.51
N LYS A 110 11.41 -24.38 25.23
CA LYS A 110 10.05 -24.07 25.68
C LYS A 110 8.98 -24.37 24.64
N ASN A 111 9.27 -24.11 23.37
CA ASN A 111 8.33 -24.18 22.24
C ASN A 111 9.01 -24.77 20.98
N PRO A 112 9.32 -26.07 20.98
CA PRO A 112 10.18 -26.70 19.96
C PRO A 112 9.61 -26.68 18.52
N GLY A 113 8.33 -26.32 18.36
CA GLY A 113 7.66 -26.22 17.06
C GLY A 113 7.74 -24.83 16.41
N ILE A 114 8.37 -23.82 17.05
CA ILE A 114 8.49 -22.46 16.51
C ILE A 114 9.83 -22.28 15.81
N ALA A 115 9.78 -21.92 14.53
CA ALA A 115 10.96 -21.72 13.69
C ALA A 115 11.61 -20.35 13.95
N ILE A 116 12.94 -20.29 13.79
CA ILE A 116 13.76 -19.10 13.96
C ILE A 116 14.29 -18.66 12.59
N LEU A 117 13.99 -17.41 12.21
CA LEU A 117 14.52 -16.74 11.03
C LEU A 117 15.73 -15.88 11.40
N ARG A 118 16.89 -16.08 10.77
CA ARG A 118 17.97 -15.08 10.78
C ARG A 118 17.62 -13.96 9.82
N LYS A 119 17.40 -12.76 10.33
CA LYS A 119 17.14 -11.54 9.56
C LYS A 119 18.40 -10.69 9.51
N ASP A 120 19.04 -10.65 8.35
CA ASP A 120 20.34 -10.00 8.16
C ASP A 120 20.59 -9.75 6.66
N PHE A 121 21.62 -8.98 6.30
CA PHE A 121 22.03 -8.68 4.92
C PHE A 121 23.04 -9.72 4.43
N LEU A 122 22.61 -10.96 4.26
CA LEU A 122 23.50 -12.07 3.87
C LEU A 122 23.94 -11.92 2.40
N VAL A 123 25.25 -12.01 2.16
CA VAL A 123 25.85 -11.83 0.84
C VAL A 123 26.78 -12.98 0.43
N GLU A 124 27.14 -13.87 1.36
CA GLU A 124 28.05 -14.99 1.13
C GLU A 124 27.47 -16.33 1.61
N GLU A 125 27.87 -17.44 0.96
CA GLU A 125 27.34 -18.78 1.26
C GLU A 125 27.79 -19.30 2.63
N GLU A 126 28.96 -18.88 3.11
CA GLU A 126 29.47 -19.19 4.43
C GLU A 126 28.56 -18.68 5.54
N GLU A 127 27.86 -17.57 5.32
CA GLU A 127 26.91 -17.03 6.28
C GLU A 127 25.67 -17.92 6.44
N ILE A 128 25.35 -18.74 5.42
CA ILE A 128 24.30 -19.75 5.50
C ILE A 128 24.72 -20.90 6.43
N ASP A 129 25.97 -21.37 6.34
CA ASP A 129 26.51 -22.37 7.26
C ASP A 129 26.51 -21.89 8.71
N ILE A 130 26.89 -20.64 8.93
CA ILE A 130 26.86 -19.99 10.24
C ILE A 130 25.42 -19.89 10.77
N SER A 131 24.49 -19.47 9.92
CA SER A 131 23.07 -19.41 10.28
C SER A 131 22.54 -20.78 10.74
N TYR A 132 22.87 -21.82 9.99
CA TYR A 132 22.52 -23.20 10.32
C TYR A 132 23.12 -23.65 11.65
N SER A 133 24.40 -23.38 11.87
CA SER A 133 25.12 -23.75 13.10
C SER A 133 24.57 -23.01 14.32
N CYS A 134 24.24 -21.71 14.20
CA CYS A 134 23.60 -20.91 15.25
C CYS A 134 22.13 -21.30 15.51
N GLY A 135 21.57 -22.23 14.73
CA GLY A 135 20.25 -22.80 14.95
C GLY A 135 19.11 -22.07 14.25
N ALA A 136 19.38 -21.26 13.23
CA ALA A 136 18.32 -20.70 12.37
C ALA A 136 17.60 -21.84 11.60
N ASP A 137 16.31 -21.72 11.41
CA ASP A 137 15.45 -22.63 10.63
C ASP A 137 15.11 -22.05 9.27
N ALA A 138 15.26 -20.73 9.14
CA ALA A 138 15.11 -19.98 7.90
C ALA A 138 16.15 -18.86 7.83
N VAL A 139 16.44 -18.42 6.60
CA VAL A 139 17.33 -17.29 6.31
C VAL A 139 16.65 -16.29 5.40
N LEU A 140 16.96 -15.00 5.59
CA LEU A 140 16.57 -13.92 4.69
C LEU A 140 17.57 -13.85 3.52
N LEU A 141 17.07 -13.82 2.31
CA LEU A 141 17.81 -13.46 1.10
C LEU A 141 17.13 -12.25 0.46
N ILE A 142 17.85 -11.13 0.36
CA ILE A 142 17.31 -9.87 -0.21
C ILE A 142 17.69 -9.83 -1.69
N ALA A 143 16.72 -9.95 -2.58
CA ALA A 143 16.95 -10.01 -4.03
C ALA A 143 17.63 -8.74 -4.57
N ARG A 144 17.32 -7.57 -3.98
CA ARG A 144 17.88 -6.27 -4.39
C ARG A 144 19.41 -6.17 -4.22
N ILE A 145 19.97 -6.81 -3.19
CA ILE A 145 21.42 -6.72 -2.90
C ILE A 145 22.24 -7.87 -3.47
N LEU A 146 21.59 -8.88 -4.03
CA LEU A 146 22.23 -10.08 -4.59
C LEU A 146 22.11 -10.10 -6.10
N GLU A 147 23.22 -10.43 -6.79
CA GLU A 147 23.16 -10.82 -8.19
C GLU A 147 22.40 -12.14 -8.33
N THR A 148 21.78 -12.35 -9.49
CA THR A 148 20.89 -13.51 -9.72
C THR A 148 21.59 -14.86 -9.46
N GLU A 149 22.83 -15.01 -9.91
CA GLU A 149 23.64 -16.21 -9.73
C GLU A 149 23.93 -16.45 -8.24
N LYS A 150 24.29 -15.40 -7.50
CA LYS A 150 24.57 -15.47 -6.07
C LYS A 150 23.32 -15.81 -5.27
N LEU A 151 22.18 -15.17 -5.60
CA LEU A 151 20.88 -15.49 -5.00
C LEU A 151 20.54 -16.99 -5.20
N CYS A 152 20.73 -17.51 -6.42
CA CYS A 152 20.49 -18.92 -6.72
C CYS A 152 21.43 -19.86 -5.96
N SER A 153 22.72 -19.53 -5.85
CA SER A 153 23.70 -20.39 -5.16
C SER A 153 23.44 -20.41 -3.65
N MET A 154 23.20 -19.26 -3.02
CA MET A 154 22.84 -19.16 -1.61
C MET A 154 21.52 -19.90 -1.30
N ALA A 155 20.52 -19.78 -2.19
CA ALA A 155 19.27 -20.50 -2.06
C ALA A 155 19.47 -22.04 -2.12
N LYS A 156 20.26 -22.54 -3.06
CA LYS A 156 20.63 -23.97 -3.13
C LYS A 156 21.32 -24.44 -1.85
N LYS A 157 22.24 -23.63 -1.34
CA LYS A 157 22.96 -23.92 -0.10
C LYS A 157 22.01 -24.03 1.08
N ALA A 158 21.12 -23.03 1.28
CA ALA A 158 20.13 -23.03 2.36
C ALA A 158 19.22 -24.27 2.30
N LEU A 159 18.65 -24.58 1.12
CA LEU A 159 17.79 -25.74 0.93
C LEU A 159 18.52 -27.08 1.14
N SER A 160 19.83 -27.17 0.80
CA SER A 160 20.62 -28.37 1.03
C SER A 160 20.81 -28.69 2.51
N LEU A 161 20.85 -27.66 3.36
CA LEU A 161 20.89 -27.77 4.82
C LEU A 161 19.50 -27.97 5.46
N GLY A 162 18.44 -27.97 4.65
CA GLY A 162 17.05 -28.10 5.11
C GLY A 162 16.43 -26.79 5.58
N LEU A 163 17.12 -25.65 5.48
CA LEU A 163 16.58 -24.34 5.85
C LEU A 163 15.47 -23.89 4.90
N SER A 164 14.54 -23.11 5.42
CA SER A 164 13.60 -22.32 4.61
C SER A 164 14.23 -20.99 4.18
N ILE A 165 13.68 -20.40 3.13
CA ILE A 165 14.14 -19.12 2.58
C ILE A 165 12.99 -18.13 2.64
N LEU A 166 13.23 -16.96 3.24
CA LEU A 166 12.44 -15.75 3.03
C LEU A 166 13.17 -14.90 1.99
N CYS A 167 12.67 -14.87 0.75
CA CYS A 167 13.23 -14.04 -0.31
C CYS A 167 12.50 -12.70 -0.31
N GLU A 168 13.19 -11.62 0.11
CA GLU A 168 12.61 -10.27 0.16
C GLU A 168 12.79 -9.58 -1.19
N ILE A 169 11.67 -9.01 -1.67
CA ILE A 169 11.60 -8.19 -2.88
C ILE A 169 10.90 -6.86 -2.60
N ARG A 170 11.09 -5.89 -3.48
CA ARG A 170 10.35 -4.64 -3.48
C ARG A 170 10.01 -4.14 -4.88
N GLU A 171 10.90 -4.33 -5.85
CA GLU A 171 10.79 -3.80 -7.19
C GLU A 171 10.56 -4.91 -8.22
N GLU A 172 10.24 -4.52 -9.45
CA GLU A 172 10.00 -5.43 -10.58
C GLU A 172 11.22 -6.30 -10.90
N GLU A 173 12.42 -5.71 -10.82
CA GLU A 173 13.67 -6.41 -11.08
C GLU A 173 13.91 -7.52 -10.05
N ASP A 174 13.61 -7.24 -8.78
CA ASP A 174 13.72 -8.22 -7.69
C ASP A 174 12.82 -9.43 -7.93
N LEU A 175 11.59 -9.19 -8.43
CA LEU A 175 10.65 -10.26 -8.79
C LEU A 175 11.22 -11.15 -9.91
N GLY A 176 11.89 -10.58 -10.90
CA GLY A 176 12.59 -11.33 -11.95
C GLY A 176 13.67 -12.26 -11.40
N LYS A 177 14.47 -11.76 -10.44
CA LYS A 177 15.50 -12.55 -9.73
C LYS A 177 14.85 -13.68 -8.90
N TYR A 178 13.77 -13.38 -8.17
CA TYR A 178 12.99 -14.37 -7.40
C TYR A 178 12.47 -15.49 -8.29
N HIS A 179 11.84 -15.18 -9.43
CA HIS A 179 11.34 -16.18 -10.37
C HIS A 179 12.48 -17.07 -10.92
N THR A 180 13.63 -16.46 -11.23
CA THR A 180 14.79 -17.20 -11.71
C THR A 180 15.35 -18.11 -10.63
N MET A 181 15.45 -17.65 -9.38
CA MET A 181 15.83 -18.46 -8.23
C MET A 181 14.87 -19.65 -8.06
N CYS A 182 13.55 -19.40 -8.02
CA CYS A 182 12.55 -20.47 -7.86
C CYS A 182 12.70 -21.54 -8.94
N ARG A 183 12.78 -21.16 -10.22
CA ARG A 183 12.99 -22.11 -11.33
C ARG A 183 14.28 -22.90 -11.20
N THR A 184 15.34 -22.29 -10.66
CA THR A 184 16.67 -22.90 -10.53
C THR A 184 16.71 -23.94 -9.41
N VAL A 185 15.99 -23.70 -8.29
CA VAL A 185 16.03 -24.59 -7.12
C VAL A 185 14.90 -25.62 -7.09
N GLN A 186 13.78 -25.39 -7.79
CA GLN A 186 12.59 -26.26 -7.80
C GLN A 186 12.75 -27.57 -8.59
N LYS A 187 13.82 -27.74 -9.35
CA LYS A 187 14.09 -29.01 -10.07
C LYS A 187 14.33 -30.17 -9.12
N GLY A 188 13.44 -30.41 -8.16
CA GLY A 188 13.47 -31.65 -7.40
C GLY A 188 12.95 -31.64 -5.96
N ARG A 189 12.70 -30.55 -5.27
CA ARG A 189 12.23 -30.56 -3.87
C ARG A 189 11.39 -29.35 -3.49
N GLY A 190 10.10 -29.59 -3.27
CA GLY A 190 9.20 -28.90 -2.37
C GLY A 190 9.14 -27.36 -2.38
N GLN A 191 8.12 -26.78 -3.04
CA GLN A 191 7.73 -25.36 -2.96
C GLN A 191 7.54 -24.83 -1.52
N ALA A 192 7.28 -25.70 -0.56
CA ALA A 192 6.92 -25.38 0.83
C ALA A 192 8.05 -24.73 1.67
N ARG A 193 9.22 -24.45 1.11
CA ARG A 193 10.35 -23.86 1.85
C ARG A 193 10.79 -22.49 1.36
N ILE A 194 10.12 -21.93 0.35
CA ILE A 194 10.44 -20.60 -0.19
C ILE A 194 9.24 -19.70 0.06
N PHE A 195 9.49 -18.62 0.77
CA PHE A 195 8.52 -17.59 1.08
C PHE A 195 8.92 -16.31 0.37
N LEU A 196 7.95 -15.60 -0.19
CA LEU A 196 8.16 -14.30 -0.84
C LEU A 196 7.84 -13.19 0.15
N GLY A 197 8.85 -12.53 0.69
CA GLY A 197 8.71 -11.34 1.53
C GLY A 197 8.56 -10.09 0.69
N ILE A 198 7.60 -9.24 1.00
CA ILE A 198 7.44 -7.96 0.32
C ILE A 198 7.37 -6.85 1.34
N ASN A 199 8.39 -5.98 1.30
CA ASN A 199 8.53 -4.91 2.27
C ASN A 199 7.69 -3.70 1.86
N THR A 200 6.77 -3.26 2.75
CA THR A 200 6.02 -2.01 2.55
C THR A 200 6.92 -0.79 2.61
N ARG A 201 8.05 -0.89 3.36
CA ARG A 201 9.00 0.20 3.55
C ARG A 201 9.98 0.26 2.41
N ASP A 202 10.10 1.43 1.81
CA ASP A 202 11.22 1.74 0.94
C ASP A 202 12.49 1.94 1.79
N LEU A 203 13.54 1.18 1.49
CA LEU A 203 14.77 1.24 2.27
C LEU A 203 15.62 2.48 1.96
N ALA A 204 15.41 3.13 0.81
CA ALA A 204 16.11 4.36 0.44
C ALA A 204 15.44 5.61 1.06
N THR A 205 14.10 5.68 0.99
CA THR A 205 13.32 6.86 1.44
C THR A 205 12.65 6.68 2.79
N PHE A 206 12.59 5.45 3.31
CA PHE A 206 11.84 5.02 4.50
C PHE A 206 10.32 5.25 4.42
N VAL A 207 9.79 5.65 3.28
CA VAL A 207 8.35 5.79 3.06
C VAL A 207 7.68 4.42 3.11
N LEU A 208 6.53 4.37 3.79
CA LEU A 208 5.69 3.18 3.88
C LEU A 208 4.58 3.26 2.83
N ASP A 209 4.44 2.21 2.02
CA ASP A 209 3.28 2.03 1.16
C ASP A 209 2.63 0.67 1.39
N PRO A 210 1.50 0.62 2.11
CA PRO A 210 0.83 -0.63 2.47
C PRO A 210 0.26 -1.40 1.28
N LEU A 211 0.17 -0.80 0.08
CA LEU A 211 -0.32 -1.46 -1.12
C LEU A 211 0.78 -2.14 -1.94
N VAL A 212 2.04 -1.79 -1.76
CA VAL A 212 3.14 -2.41 -2.50
C VAL A 212 3.11 -3.94 -2.41
N PRO A 213 2.94 -4.57 -1.22
CA PRO A 213 2.91 -6.03 -1.16
C PRO A 213 1.82 -6.67 -2.02
N SER A 214 0.62 -6.11 -2.02
CA SER A 214 -0.50 -6.66 -2.78
C SER A 214 -0.40 -6.40 -4.29
N SER A 215 0.41 -5.44 -4.72
CA SER A 215 0.59 -5.15 -6.15
C SER A 215 1.22 -6.29 -6.94
N PHE A 216 1.88 -7.24 -6.25
CA PHE A 216 2.53 -8.39 -6.85
C PHE A 216 1.67 -9.66 -6.91
N PHE A 217 0.44 -9.66 -6.34
CA PHE A 217 -0.39 -10.87 -6.25
C PHE A 217 -0.67 -11.55 -7.59
N TYR A 218 -0.79 -10.79 -8.67
CA TYR A 218 -1.09 -11.33 -10.00
C TYR A 218 0.15 -11.73 -10.81
N ASP A 219 1.35 -11.47 -10.28
CA ASP A 219 2.61 -11.74 -10.98
C ASP A 219 3.37 -12.93 -10.37
N VAL A 220 2.86 -13.52 -9.31
CA VAL A 220 3.41 -14.70 -8.67
C VAL A 220 2.58 -15.94 -8.97
N GLU A 221 3.21 -17.12 -8.92
CA GLU A 221 2.51 -18.39 -9.14
C GLU A 221 1.44 -18.62 -8.07
N GLU A 222 0.30 -19.22 -8.47
CA GLU A 222 -0.75 -19.60 -7.53
C GLU A 222 -0.20 -20.52 -6.44
N GLY A 223 -0.57 -20.25 -5.19
CA GLY A 223 -0.06 -20.98 -4.03
C GLY A 223 1.27 -20.48 -3.49
N SER A 224 1.85 -19.41 -4.02
CA SER A 224 3.03 -18.75 -3.46
C SER A 224 2.77 -18.27 -2.03
N LEU A 225 3.68 -18.59 -1.10
CA LEU A 225 3.59 -18.21 0.31
C LEU A 225 4.12 -16.79 0.50
N MET A 226 3.25 -15.79 0.47
CA MET A 226 3.61 -14.39 0.54
C MET A 226 3.60 -13.87 1.97
N ILE A 227 4.63 -13.10 2.34
CA ILE A 227 4.79 -12.47 3.65
C ILE A 227 4.69 -10.95 3.49
N TYR A 228 3.77 -10.33 4.23
CA TYR A 228 3.65 -8.88 4.33
C TYR A 228 4.66 -8.37 5.37
N GLU A 229 5.56 -7.49 4.98
CA GLU A 229 6.62 -7.00 5.87
C GLU A 229 6.48 -5.51 6.17
N SER A 230 6.68 -5.14 7.42
CA SER A 230 6.71 -3.76 7.92
C SER A 230 5.34 -3.05 8.01
N GLY A 231 5.31 -1.93 8.72
CA GLY A 231 4.24 -0.93 8.71
C GLY A 231 3.01 -1.23 9.58
N VAL A 232 2.83 -2.45 10.07
CA VAL A 232 1.65 -2.83 10.86
C VAL A 232 1.87 -2.50 12.34
N LYS A 233 0.96 -1.67 12.90
CA LYS A 233 1.02 -1.21 14.29
C LYS A 233 -0.29 -1.42 15.06
N THR A 234 -1.42 -1.56 14.37
CA THR A 234 -2.76 -1.67 14.95
C THR A 234 -3.44 -2.97 14.56
N VAL A 235 -4.45 -3.36 15.31
CA VAL A 235 -5.22 -4.59 15.03
C VAL A 235 -5.99 -4.49 13.71
N GLU A 236 -6.42 -3.28 13.33
CA GLU A 236 -7.10 -3.01 12.08
C GLU A 236 -6.15 -3.18 10.89
N ALA A 237 -4.90 -2.66 11.00
CA ALA A 237 -3.88 -2.83 9.96
C ALA A 237 -3.45 -4.30 9.83
N ALA A 238 -3.35 -5.04 10.96
CA ALA A 238 -3.08 -6.48 10.93
C ALA A 238 -4.20 -7.26 10.24
N ALA A 239 -5.45 -6.92 10.54
CA ALA A 239 -6.61 -7.51 9.89
C ALA A 239 -6.64 -7.18 8.38
N PHE A 240 -6.32 -5.95 8.00
CA PHE A 240 -6.26 -5.55 6.59
C PHE A 240 -5.22 -6.36 5.81
N ALA A 241 -3.99 -6.49 6.33
CA ALA A 241 -2.97 -7.35 5.73
C ALA A 241 -3.45 -8.81 5.60
N GLY A 242 -4.13 -9.33 6.62
CA GLY A 242 -4.71 -10.68 6.61
C GLY A 242 -5.86 -10.86 5.60
N ASN A 243 -6.69 -9.82 5.41
CA ASN A 243 -7.80 -9.81 4.44
C ASN A 243 -7.29 -9.77 2.99
N MET A 244 -6.11 -9.20 2.75
CA MET A 244 -5.46 -9.26 1.42
C MET A 244 -5.01 -10.67 1.03
N GLY A 245 -5.03 -11.65 1.94
CA GLY A 245 -4.69 -13.05 1.62
C GLY A 245 -3.23 -13.43 1.82
N PHE A 246 -2.43 -12.60 2.50
CA PHE A 246 -1.06 -12.96 2.85
C PHE A 246 -0.99 -14.19 3.75
N HIS A 247 -0.01 -15.05 3.49
CA HIS A 247 0.28 -16.23 4.31
C HIS A 247 0.92 -15.84 5.64
N GLY A 248 1.79 -14.83 5.63
CA GLY A 248 2.49 -14.36 6.81
C GLY A 248 2.50 -12.85 6.98
N LEU A 249 2.69 -12.40 8.21
CA LEU A 249 2.85 -11.01 8.61
C LEU A 249 4.09 -10.86 9.49
N LEU A 250 5.11 -10.11 9.03
CA LEU A 250 6.31 -9.83 9.81
C LEU A 250 6.18 -8.47 10.51
N MET A 251 6.23 -8.50 11.85
CA MET A 251 6.07 -7.33 12.72
C MET A 251 7.30 -7.16 13.63
N GLY A 252 7.98 -6.01 13.53
CA GLY A 252 9.12 -5.68 14.38
C GLY A 252 8.79 -4.59 15.41
N GLU A 253 8.51 -3.36 14.93
CA GLU A 253 8.38 -2.18 15.82
C GLU A 253 7.25 -2.33 16.86
N ALA A 254 6.07 -2.75 16.43
CA ALA A 254 4.92 -2.91 17.32
C ALA A 254 5.17 -3.99 18.38
N ALA A 255 5.74 -5.13 17.96
CA ALA A 255 6.06 -6.22 18.85
C ALA A 255 7.18 -5.86 19.85
N ALA A 256 8.24 -5.17 19.40
CA ALA A 256 9.36 -4.77 20.27
C ALA A 256 8.95 -3.74 21.33
N LYS A 257 8.03 -2.81 20.99
CA LYS A 257 7.50 -1.82 21.93
C LYS A 257 6.58 -2.41 23.00
N ASN A 258 5.83 -3.46 22.66
CA ASN A 258 4.91 -4.13 23.57
C ASN A 258 4.87 -5.65 23.33
N PRO A 259 5.90 -6.37 23.79
CA PRO A 259 6.00 -7.81 23.55
C PRO A 259 4.78 -8.60 24.08
N GLY A 260 4.28 -8.25 25.25
CA GLY A 260 3.13 -8.91 25.88
C GLY A 260 1.76 -8.58 25.25
N GLY A 261 1.69 -7.58 24.37
CA GLY A 261 0.46 -7.16 23.68
C GLY A 261 0.34 -7.65 22.24
N ALA A 262 1.29 -8.46 21.76
CA ALA A 262 1.32 -8.88 20.36
C ALA A 262 0.19 -9.86 19.97
N SER A 263 -0.38 -10.59 20.92
CA SER A 263 -1.42 -11.63 20.66
C SER A 263 -2.65 -11.10 19.92
N ALA A 264 -3.08 -9.87 20.23
CA ALA A 264 -4.22 -9.26 19.55
C ALA A 264 -3.96 -9.04 18.05
N LEU A 265 -2.76 -8.56 17.69
CA LEU A 265 -2.32 -8.37 16.30
C LEU A 265 -2.21 -9.72 15.58
N VAL A 266 -1.57 -10.71 16.23
CA VAL A 266 -1.42 -12.08 15.72
C VAL A 266 -2.77 -12.71 15.42
N THR A 267 -3.69 -12.67 16.38
CA THR A 267 -5.04 -13.25 16.27
C THR A 267 -5.82 -12.58 15.14
N LYS A 268 -5.82 -11.25 15.08
CA LYS A 268 -6.54 -10.50 14.04
C LYS A 268 -6.03 -10.82 12.64
N PHE A 269 -4.71 -10.93 12.46
CA PHE A 269 -4.13 -11.35 11.18
C PHE A 269 -4.54 -12.78 10.80
N LYS A 270 -4.41 -13.74 11.74
CA LYS A 270 -4.74 -15.15 11.49
C LYS A 270 -6.20 -15.37 11.13
N ASP A 271 -7.11 -14.70 11.83
CA ASP A 271 -8.56 -14.86 11.68
C ASP A 271 -9.10 -14.10 10.46
N ALA A 272 -8.35 -13.15 9.93
CA ALA A 272 -8.75 -12.34 8.79
C ALA A 272 -8.85 -13.20 7.52
N LYS A 273 -9.92 -12.94 6.75
CA LYS A 273 -10.21 -13.63 5.47
C LYS A 273 -10.40 -12.59 4.38
N PRO A 274 -10.09 -12.93 3.12
CA PRO A 274 -10.32 -12.03 2.00
C PRO A 274 -11.75 -11.49 1.99
N ASP A 275 -11.89 -10.19 1.71
CA ASP A 275 -13.15 -9.48 1.57
C ASP A 275 -13.13 -8.60 0.30
N MET A 276 -14.28 -8.04 -0.08
CA MET A 276 -14.40 -7.21 -1.28
C MET A 276 -13.56 -5.92 -1.19
N ASN A 277 -13.35 -5.39 0.02
CA ASN A 277 -12.51 -4.21 0.20
C ASN A 277 -11.03 -4.54 -0.09
N ALA A 278 -10.53 -5.67 0.40
CA ALA A 278 -9.18 -6.14 0.12
C ALA A 278 -8.97 -6.46 -1.38
N VAL A 279 -9.96 -7.11 -2.03
CA VAL A 279 -9.94 -7.36 -3.48
C VAL A 279 -9.84 -6.07 -4.27
N MET A 280 -10.62 -5.05 -3.91
CA MET A 280 -10.57 -3.72 -4.55
C MET A 280 -9.18 -3.10 -4.42
N TRP A 281 -8.59 -3.10 -3.21
CA TRP A 281 -7.27 -2.52 -2.99
C TRP A 281 -6.15 -3.29 -3.68
N THR A 282 -6.23 -4.61 -3.71
CA THR A 282 -5.27 -5.46 -4.45
C THR A 282 -5.32 -5.18 -5.95
N SER A 283 -6.53 -5.10 -6.52
CA SER A 283 -6.72 -4.78 -7.94
C SER A 283 -6.24 -3.37 -8.27
N PHE A 284 -6.50 -2.38 -7.40
CA PHE A 284 -5.99 -1.02 -7.55
C PHE A 284 -4.46 -0.99 -7.51
N ALA A 285 -3.83 -1.64 -6.54
CA ALA A 285 -2.38 -1.71 -6.41
C ALA A 285 -1.70 -2.30 -7.65
N ALA A 286 -2.24 -3.40 -8.17
CA ALA A 286 -1.74 -4.04 -9.39
C ALA A 286 -1.92 -3.15 -10.62
N ALA A 287 -3.06 -2.47 -10.76
CA ALA A 287 -3.32 -1.53 -11.84
C ALA A 287 -2.35 -0.33 -11.78
N MET A 288 -2.09 0.23 -10.60
CA MET A 288 -1.12 1.32 -10.41
C MET A 288 0.29 0.89 -10.77
N ARG A 289 0.73 -0.30 -10.35
CA ARG A 289 2.04 -0.83 -10.71
C ARG A 289 2.17 -1.04 -12.21
N SER A 290 1.16 -1.62 -12.87
CA SER A 290 1.11 -1.79 -14.32
C SER A 290 1.16 -0.44 -15.04
N ARG A 291 0.42 0.56 -14.57
CA ARG A 291 0.39 1.93 -15.12
C ARG A 291 1.77 2.59 -15.04
N ARG A 292 2.45 2.52 -13.89
CA ARG A 292 3.82 3.04 -13.73
C ARG A 292 4.81 2.37 -14.68
N LYS A 293 4.68 1.06 -14.88
CA LYS A 293 5.53 0.30 -15.80
C LYS A 293 5.36 0.71 -17.27
N THR A 294 4.12 1.02 -17.69
CA THR A 294 3.80 1.32 -19.09
C THR A 294 3.88 2.79 -19.43
N LEU A 295 3.48 3.67 -18.53
CA LEU A 295 3.35 5.10 -18.77
C LEU A 295 4.33 5.96 -17.96
N GLY A 296 5.10 5.36 -17.04
CA GLY A 296 5.85 6.12 -16.05
C GLY A 296 4.93 6.80 -15.04
N TYR A 297 5.18 8.07 -14.72
CA TYR A 297 4.27 8.83 -13.87
C TYR A 297 3.00 9.21 -14.65
N ALA A 298 1.85 8.86 -14.11
CA ALA A 298 0.52 9.25 -14.59
C ALA A 298 -0.50 9.07 -13.44
N PRO A 299 -1.07 10.15 -12.88
CA PRO A 299 -2.07 10.06 -11.81
C PRO A 299 -3.36 9.41 -12.33
N TYR A 300 -4.14 8.83 -11.41
CA TYR A 300 -5.54 8.53 -11.69
C TYR A 300 -6.33 9.83 -11.73
N VAL A 301 -7.20 9.95 -12.72
CA VAL A 301 -8.09 11.11 -12.87
C VAL A 301 -9.51 10.70 -12.50
N LYS A 302 -10.08 11.36 -11.49
CA LYS A 302 -11.47 11.18 -11.07
C LYS A 302 -12.25 12.45 -11.38
N ILE A 303 -13.37 12.31 -12.09
CA ILE A 303 -14.35 13.38 -12.28
C ILE A 303 -15.57 13.08 -11.41
N CYS A 304 -15.91 14.01 -10.51
CA CYS A 304 -16.88 13.77 -9.45
C CYS A 304 -18.12 14.69 -9.56
N GLY A 305 -19.26 14.18 -9.06
CA GLY A 305 -20.49 14.94 -8.97
C GLY A 305 -21.25 15.03 -10.30
N LEU A 306 -21.19 13.99 -11.13
CA LEU A 306 -21.91 13.90 -12.40
C LEU A 306 -23.41 13.64 -12.16
N THR A 307 -24.24 14.37 -12.91
CA THR A 307 -25.71 14.31 -12.86
C THR A 307 -26.36 14.24 -14.25
N ASP A 308 -25.54 14.22 -15.30
CA ASP A 308 -25.94 14.24 -16.69
C ASP A 308 -25.24 13.12 -17.44
N ILE A 309 -25.99 12.41 -18.33
CA ILE A 309 -25.45 11.23 -19.02
C ILE A 309 -24.45 11.56 -20.12
N ASP A 310 -24.60 12.73 -20.76
CA ASP A 310 -23.66 13.20 -21.79
C ASP A 310 -22.31 13.54 -21.15
N ASP A 311 -22.32 14.11 -19.93
CA ASP A 311 -21.09 14.37 -19.17
C ASP A 311 -20.38 13.06 -18.78
N VAL A 312 -21.13 11.98 -18.51
CA VAL A 312 -20.55 10.63 -18.28
C VAL A 312 -19.92 10.09 -19.56
N GLU A 313 -20.58 10.24 -20.73
CA GLU A 313 -20.04 9.83 -22.04
C GLU A 313 -18.75 10.60 -22.36
N ASP A 314 -18.73 11.91 -22.13
CA ASP A 314 -17.52 12.74 -22.30
C ASP A 314 -16.38 12.32 -21.38
N CYS A 315 -16.65 12.04 -20.09
CA CYS A 315 -15.64 11.53 -19.16
C CYS A 315 -15.02 10.20 -19.61
N ILE A 316 -15.85 9.29 -20.14
CA ILE A 316 -15.38 8.01 -20.70
C ILE A 316 -14.51 8.26 -21.94
N GLY A 317 -14.95 9.15 -22.83
CA GLY A 317 -14.22 9.50 -24.06
C GLY A 317 -12.87 10.17 -23.80
N LEU A 318 -12.76 10.97 -22.74
CA LEU A 318 -11.53 11.62 -22.30
C LEU A 318 -10.60 10.71 -21.48
N GLY A 319 -11.05 9.51 -21.11
CA GLY A 319 -10.23 8.54 -20.40
C GLY A 319 -10.17 8.75 -18.88
N ALA A 320 -11.22 9.29 -18.27
CA ALA A 320 -11.32 9.35 -16.81
C ALA A 320 -11.23 7.94 -16.20
N ASP A 321 -10.33 7.78 -15.22
CA ASP A 321 -10.11 6.49 -14.55
C ASP A 321 -11.24 6.16 -13.56
N MET A 322 -11.83 7.21 -12.97
CA MET A 322 -12.90 7.08 -11.98
C MET A 322 -13.98 8.13 -12.21
N ILE A 323 -15.22 7.76 -11.94
CA ILE A 323 -16.39 8.64 -12.03
C ILE A 323 -17.13 8.61 -10.70
N GLY A 324 -17.41 9.81 -10.13
CA GLY A 324 -18.02 9.98 -8.83
C GLY A 324 -19.48 10.43 -8.91
N PHE A 325 -20.34 9.76 -8.13
CA PHE A 325 -21.77 10.05 -7.99
C PHE A 325 -22.08 10.34 -6.53
N ILE A 326 -22.79 11.44 -6.24
CA ILE A 326 -23.05 11.89 -4.88
C ILE A 326 -24.38 11.35 -4.38
N PHE A 327 -24.34 10.68 -3.22
CA PHE A 327 -25.49 10.13 -2.51
C PHE A 327 -25.65 10.89 -1.17
N SER A 328 -26.16 12.11 -1.25
CA SER A 328 -26.41 12.97 -0.10
C SER A 328 -27.50 13.98 -0.45
N ALA A 329 -28.63 13.95 0.26
CA ALA A 329 -29.76 14.84 0.04
C ALA A 329 -29.41 16.34 0.21
N LYS A 330 -28.31 16.65 0.92
CA LYS A 330 -27.79 18.01 1.08
C LYS A 330 -27.11 18.56 -0.18
N SER A 331 -26.75 17.68 -1.11
CA SER A 331 -26.05 18.06 -2.34
C SER A 331 -27.04 18.29 -3.49
N LYS A 332 -26.89 19.43 -4.17
CA LYS A 332 -27.61 19.68 -5.44
C LYS A 332 -27.21 18.70 -6.56
N ARG A 333 -26.11 17.94 -6.37
CA ARG A 333 -25.60 16.91 -7.29
C ARG A 333 -25.98 15.49 -6.85
N CYS A 334 -27.01 15.35 -5.98
CA CYS A 334 -27.50 14.05 -5.54
C CYS A 334 -28.10 13.29 -6.71
N VAL A 335 -27.70 12.01 -6.85
CA VAL A 335 -28.26 11.11 -7.86
C VAL A 335 -28.86 9.87 -7.20
N HIS A 336 -29.66 9.13 -7.97
CA HIS A 336 -30.39 7.96 -7.51
C HIS A 336 -30.27 6.82 -8.52
N ARG A 337 -30.75 5.63 -8.14
CA ARG A 337 -30.72 4.39 -8.91
C ARG A 337 -31.08 4.54 -10.40
N PRO A 338 -32.14 5.27 -10.81
CA PRO A 338 -32.47 5.37 -12.24
C PRO A 338 -31.30 5.90 -13.08
N PHE A 339 -30.59 6.92 -12.60
CA PHE A 339 -29.42 7.47 -13.29
C PHE A 339 -28.28 6.45 -13.41
N LEU A 340 -28.04 5.64 -12.37
CA LEU A 340 -27.00 4.59 -12.42
C LEU A 340 -27.36 3.44 -13.40
N LEU A 341 -28.63 3.21 -13.66
CA LEU A 341 -29.08 2.28 -14.69
C LEU A 341 -28.78 2.82 -16.10
N GLU A 342 -29.01 4.12 -16.35
CA GLU A 342 -28.62 4.77 -17.61
C GLU A 342 -27.10 4.70 -17.82
N VAL A 343 -26.29 4.97 -16.79
CA VAL A 343 -24.84 4.84 -16.84
C VAL A 343 -24.41 3.40 -17.18
N LYS A 344 -25.06 2.39 -16.62
CA LYS A 344 -24.79 0.98 -16.95
C LYS A 344 -25.06 0.67 -18.43
N GLU A 345 -26.17 1.18 -18.98
CA GLU A 345 -26.52 1.01 -20.40
C GLU A 345 -25.49 1.72 -21.30
N LEU A 346 -25.08 2.94 -20.95
CA LEU A 346 -24.02 3.67 -21.65
C LEU A 346 -22.70 2.89 -21.67
N LEU A 347 -22.24 2.40 -20.52
CA LEU A 347 -21.01 1.59 -20.45
C LEU A 347 -21.10 0.32 -21.32
N ALA A 348 -22.25 -0.31 -21.36
CA ALA A 348 -22.47 -1.47 -22.23
C ALA A 348 -22.45 -1.10 -23.72
N LYS A 349 -22.97 0.09 -24.09
CA LYS A 349 -22.92 0.66 -25.46
C LYS A 349 -21.46 0.91 -25.85
N GLU A 350 -20.70 1.61 -25.01
CA GLU A 350 -19.29 1.95 -25.28
C GLU A 350 -18.41 0.70 -25.38
N LYS A 351 -18.60 -0.28 -24.51
CA LYS A 351 -17.90 -1.58 -24.61
C LYS A 351 -18.16 -2.28 -25.95
N ARG A 352 -19.40 -2.27 -26.45
CA ARG A 352 -19.76 -2.86 -27.76
C ARG A 352 -19.10 -2.08 -28.90
N ARG A 353 -19.10 -0.73 -28.82
CA ARG A 353 -18.50 0.16 -29.81
C ARG A 353 -17.01 -0.11 -29.94
N ALA A 354 -16.26 -0.11 -28.84
CA ALA A 354 -14.84 -0.42 -28.82
C ALA A 354 -14.56 -1.83 -29.39
N GLY A 355 -15.35 -2.84 -29.01
CA GLY A 355 -15.23 -4.19 -29.55
C GLY A 355 -15.41 -4.27 -31.07
N ALA A 356 -16.35 -3.51 -31.64
CA ALA A 356 -16.58 -3.43 -33.09
C ALA A 356 -15.37 -2.81 -33.83
N HIS A 357 -14.67 -1.88 -33.22
CA HIS A 357 -13.47 -1.23 -33.76
C HIS A 357 -12.15 -1.94 -33.37
N LYS A 358 -12.22 -3.06 -32.63
CA LYS A 358 -11.05 -3.79 -32.07
C LYS A 358 -10.20 -2.92 -31.13
N GLU A 359 -10.81 -1.95 -30.49
CA GLU A 359 -10.20 -1.08 -29.48
C GLU A 359 -10.38 -1.67 -28.09
N LYS A 360 -9.41 -1.39 -27.19
CA LYS A 360 -9.51 -1.81 -25.80
C LYS A 360 -10.39 -0.83 -25.03
N PHE A 361 -11.55 -1.28 -24.58
CA PHE A 361 -12.40 -0.49 -23.69
C PHE A 361 -11.85 -0.54 -22.25
N ILE A 362 -11.48 0.60 -21.71
CA ILE A 362 -11.11 0.77 -20.30
C ILE A 362 -12.32 1.35 -19.58
N ARG A 363 -12.99 0.50 -18.80
CA ARG A 363 -14.17 0.92 -18.03
C ARG A 363 -13.70 1.75 -16.83
N PRO A 364 -14.23 2.98 -16.64
CA PRO A 364 -13.95 3.75 -15.43
C PRO A 364 -14.54 3.08 -14.18
N VAL A 365 -13.92 3.34 -13.04
CA VAL A 365 -14.39 2.88 -11.72
C VAL A 365 -15.51 3.80 -11.25
N LEU A 366 -16.69 3.24 -10.95
CA LEU A 366 -17.84 4.01 -10.48
C LEU A 366 -17.82 4.11 -8.95
N THR A 367 -17.76 5.35 -8.44
CA THR A 367 -17.62 5.64 -7.01
C THR A 367 -18.84 6.37 -6.48
N GLY A 368 -19.53 5.80 -5.49
CA GLY A 368 -20.55 6.49 -4.73
C GLY A 368 -19.92 7.34 -3.62
N VAL A 369 -20.30 8.61 -3.51
CA VAL A 369 -19.80 9.51 -2.46
C VAL A 369 -20.91 9.75 -1.42
N ILE A 370 -20.64 9.43 -0.16
CA ILE A 370 -21.56 9.60 0.95
C ILE A 370 -20.97 10.51 2.01
N THR A 371 -21.83 11.25 2.71
CA THR A 371 -21.45 12.17 3.80
C THR A 371 -22.01 11.74 5.17
N ASP A 372 -22.98 10.82 5.16
CA ASP A 372 -23.59 10.24 6.34
C ASP A 372 -23.95 8.78 6.02
N PRO A 373 -23.25 7.78 6.63
CA PRO A 373 -23.47 6.37 6.32
C PRO A 373 -24.84 5.83 6.79
N GLU A 374 -25.53 6.53 7.66
CA GLU A 374 -26.87 6.13 8.15
C GLU A 374 -28.00 6.76 7.33
N SER A 375 -27.70 7.67 6.39
CA SER A 375 -28.71 8.30 5.55
C SER A 375 -29.37 7.33 4.56
N PRO A 376 -30.64 7.58 4.13
CA PRO A 376 -31.31 6.77 3.11
C PRO A 376 -30.54 6.69 1.79
N GLU A 377 -29.91 7.79 1.37
CA GLU A 377 -29.13 7.87 0.14
C GLU A 377 -27.86 6.98 0.24
N ALA A 378 -27.21 6.95 1.40
CA ALA A 378 -26.07 6.05 1.63
C ALA A 378 -26.50 4.57 1.61
N GLN A 379 -27.65 4.22 2.20
CA GLN A 379 -28.20 2.88 2.13
C GLN A 379 -28.56 2.45 0.69
N GLU A 380 -29.05 3.40 -0.13
CA GLU A 380 -29.22 3.20 -1.57
C GLU A 380 -27.88 2.91 -2.23
N ALA A 381 -26.83 3.72 -1.99
CA ALA A 381 -25.48 3.52 -2.52
C ALA A 381 -24.90 2.15 -2.14
N PHE A 382 -25.08 1.68 -0.90
CA PHE A 382 -24.65 0.33 -0.49
C PHE A 382 -25.41 -0.78 -1.22
N THR A 383 -26.68 -0.56 -1.54
CA THR A 383 -27.45 -1.49 -2.35
C THR A 383 -26.95 -1.53 -3.78
N LEU A 384 -26.59 -0.37 -4.35
CA LEU A 384 -26.03 -0.26 -5.70
C LEU A 384 -24.66 -0.96 -5.83
N ILE A 385 -23.84 -1.00 -4.78
CA ILE A 385 -22.63 -1.85 -4.74
C ILE A 385 -23.00 -3.33 -4.90
N ARG A 386 -23.97 -3.82 -4.12
CA ARG A 386 -24.36 -5.23 -4.15
C ARG A 386 -24.98 -5.63 -5.50
N ASP A 387 -25.63 -4.68 -6.17
CA ASP A 387 -26.24 -4.87 -7.50
C ASP A 387 -25.23 -4.67 -8.66
N GLY A 388 -23.97 -4.35 -8.37
CA GLY A 388 -22.91 -4.12 -9.35
C GLY A 388 -23.11 -2.88 -10.21
N LEU A 389 -23.82 -1.87 -9.68
CA LEU A 389 -24.02 -0.55 -10.29
C LEU A 389 -23.01 0.49 -9.82
N LEU A 390 -22.34 0.24 -8.69
CA LEU A 390 -21.19 0.98 -8.19
C LEU A 390 -20.07 -0.01 -7.87
N ASP A 391 -18.83 0.46 -7.90
CA ASP A 391 -17.64 -0.36 -7.61
C ASP A 391 -17.10 -0.12 -6.20
N LYS A 392 -17.24 1.09 -5.67
CA LYS A 392 -16.76 1.47 -4.33
C LYS A 392 -17.49 2.67 -3.75
N ILE A 393 -17.30 2.89 -2.44
CA ILE A 393 -17.87 4.03 -1.71
C ILE A 393 -16.74 4.90 -1.15
N GLN A 394 -16.85 6.21 -1.38
CA GLN A 394 -16.06 7.24 -0.71
C GLN A 394 -16.83 7.76 0.51
N PHE A 395 -16.25 7.59 1.69
CA PHE A 395 -16.74 8.17 2.94
C PHE A 395 -16.16 9.57 3.06
N HIS A 396 -16.96 10.61 2.78
CA HIS A 396 -16.50 11.97 2.65
C HIS A 396 -16.79 12.81 3.90
N GLY A 397 -15.76 13.11 4.69
CA GLY A 397 -15.89 13.91 5.92
C GLY A 397 -16.76 13.24 7.00
N CYS A 398 -16.88 11.91 6.96
CA CYS A 398 -17.61 11.12 7.94
C CYS A 398 -16.79 9.87 8.32
N PRO A 399 -17.08 9.23 9.47
CA PRO A 399 -16.36 8.05 9.91
C PRO A 399 -16.39 6.93 8.87
N VAL A 400 -15.21 6.39 8.53
CA VAL A 400 -15.08 5.23 7.67
C VAL A 400 -15.01 3.96 8.52
N PRO A 401 -15.79 2.91 8.20
CA PRO A 401 -15.71 1.64 8.93
C PRO A 401 -14.33 1.00 8.84
N PRO A 402 -13.84 0.37 9.92
CA PRO A 402 -12.57 -0.34 9.89
C PRO A 402 -12.49 -1.36 8.75
N PRO A 403 -11.30 -1.60 8.18
CA PRO A 403 -11.15 -2.51 7.05
C PRO A 403 -11.72 -3.92 7.27
N ALA A 404 -11.62 -4.43 8.49
CA ALA A 404 -11.96 -5.84 8.83
C ALA A 404 -13.31 -6.03 9.52
N GLU A 405 -14.19 -5.04 9.54
CA GLU A 405 -15.49 -5.19 10.17
C GLU A 405 -16.43 -6.01 9.28
N LYS A 406 -16.97 -7.13 9.82
CA LYS A 406 -17.79 -8.09 9.06
C LYS A 406 -19.01 -7.48 8.38
N LYS A 407 -19.67 -6.49 9.01
CA LYS A 407 -20.83 -5.76 8.46
C LYS A 407 -20.51 -5.13 7.09
N TRP A 408 -19.25 -4.75 6.88
CA TRP A 408 -18.80 -3.98 5.72
C TRP A 408 -17.95 -4.78 4.71
N LYS A 409 -17.82 -6.10 4.89
CA LYS A 409 -16.98 -6.97 4.05
C LYS A 409 -17.29 -6.90 2.55
N ASP A 410 -18.56 -6.62 2.20
CA ASP A 410 -19.05 -6.57 0.82
C ASP A 410 -19.10 -5.13 0.25
N ILE A 411 -18.55 -4.15 0.97
CA ILE A 411 -18.53 -2.73 0.56
C ILE A 411 -17.09 -2.27 0.40
N PRO A 412 -16.55 -2.29 -0.83
CA PRO A 412 -15.29 -1.66 -1.18
C PRO A 412 -15.35 -0.15 -0.86
N ARG A 413 -14.33 0.39 -0.16
CA ARG A 413 -14.42 1.76 0.36
C ARG A 413 -13.08 2.42 0.61
N TYR A 414 -13.09 3.74 0.67
CA TYR A 414 -11.99 4.57 1.14
C TYR A 414 -12.50 5.83 1.84
N ALA A 415 -11.63 6.45 2.65
CA ALA A 415 -11.91 7.68 3.36
C ALA A 415 -11.55 8.91 2.52
N ALA A 416 -12.30 10.00 2.71
CA ALA A 416 -11.93 11.33 2.30
C ALA A 416 -12.01 12.28 3.51
N VAL A 417 -10.92 12.99 3.81
CA VAL A 417 -10.80 13.94 4.91
C VAL A 417 -10.84 15.35 4.37
N LYS A 418 -11.69 16.19 4.96
CA LYS A 418 -11.68 17.62 4.70
C LYS A 418 -10.52 18.23 5.47
N MET A 419 -9.53 18.74 4.75
CA MET A 419 -8.28 19.25 5.31
C MET A 419 -8.34 20.78 5.44
N GLY A 420 -8.30 21.28 6.66
CA GLY A 420 -8.35 22.72 6.93
C GLY A 420 -7.65 23.15 8.21
N ASN A 421 -7.22 22.20 9.06
CA ASN A 421 -6.54 22.49 10.31
C ASN A 421 -5.69 21.29 10.80
N ASP A 422 -5.03 21.47 11.95
CA ASP A 422 -4.15 20.44 12.55
C ASP A 422 -4.90 19.17 12.98
N GLU A 423 -6.16 19.30 13.45
CA GLU A 423 -6.97 18.14 13.86
C GLU A 423 -7.31 17.26 12.66
N ASP A 424 -7.51 17.84 11.49
CA ASP A 424 -7.75 17.10 10.25
C ASP A 424 -6.49 16.32 9.83
N VAL A 425 -5.28 16.88 10.05
CA VAL A 425 -4.01 16.17 9.83
C VAL A 425 -3.88 14.96 10.76
N GLU A 426 -4.20 15.12 12.04
CA GLU A 426 -4.15 14.01 13.00
C GLU A 426 -5.18 12.92 12.64
N CYS A 427 -6.39 13.32 12.23
CA CYS A 427 -7.41 12.38 11.73
C CYS A 427 -6.90 11.59 10.50
N PHE A 428 -6.26 12.27 9.55
CA PHE A 428 -5.66 11.64 8.38
C PHE A 428 -4.59 10.62 8.77
N LEU A 429 -3.68 10.99 9.69
CA LEU A 429 -2.61 10.10 10.15
C LEU A 429 -3.16 8.88 10.93
N ASP A 430 -4.19 9.07 11.77
CA ASP A 430 -4.86 7.97 12.49
C ASP A 430 -5.50 6.97 11.50
N LEU A 431 -6.15 7.46 10.44
CA LEU A 431 -6.72 6.59 9.40
C LEU A 431 -5.64 5.72 8.73
N LEU A 432 -4.48 6.29 8.41
CA LEU A 432 -3.36 5.52 7.85
C LEU A 432 -2.84 4.47 8.86
N GLU A 433 -2.69 4.82 10.13
CA GLU A 433 -2.25 3.88 11.17
C GLU A 433 -3.24 2.73 11.37
N ARG A 434 -4.54 2.99 11.23
CA ARG A 434 -5.61 1.98 11.26
C ARG A 434 -5.73 1.16 9.98
N GLY A 435 -4.79 1.30 9.04
CA GLY A 435 -4.70 0.47 7.85
C GLY A 435 -5.55 0.94 6.66
N GLN A 436 -5.99 2.21 6.63
CA GLN A 436 -6.48 2.81 5.39
C GLN A 436 -5.27 3.03 4.47
N PRO A 437 -5.17 2.33 3.32
CA PRO A 437 -3.96 2.41 2.52
C PRO A 437 -3.85 3.72 1.74
N ARG A 438 -5.00 4.34 1.46
CA ARG A 438 -5.12 5.65 0.84
C ARG A 438 -6.26 6.42 1.49
N VAL A 439 -6.06 7.72 1.66
CA VAL A 439 -7.06 8.67 2.13
C VAL A 439 -7.07 9.85 1.18
N LEU A 440 -8.25 10.18 0.63
CA LEU A 440 -8.41 11.36 -0.21
C LEU A 440 -8.42 12.60 0.68
N ILE A 441 -7.66 13.61 0.29
CA ILE A 441 -7.58 14.91 0.97
C ILE A 441 -8.38 15.90 0.14
N ASP A 442 -9.39 16.51 0.75
CA ASP A 442 -10.20 17.56 0.13
C ASP A 442 -10.03 18.89 0.87
N ALA A 443 -9.93 19.99 0.14
CA ALA A 443 -9.85 21.32 0.76
C ALA A 443 -11.10 21.60 1.59
N ARG A 444 -10.93 22.10 2.82
CA ARG A 444 -12.04 22.57 3.65
C ARG A 444 -12.43 23.98 3.18
N SER A 445 -13.68 24.11 2.74
CA SER A 445 -14.24 25.43 2.42
C SER A 445 -14.54 26.22 3.69
N SER A 446 -14.24 27.49 3.67
CA SER A 446 -14.61 28.44 4.74
C SER A 446 -16.13 28.56 4.95
N SER A 447 -16.93 28.28 3.91
CA SER A 447 -18.40 28.26 3.96
C SER A 447 -19.00 26.93 4.40
N GLY A 448 -18.20 25.87 4.58
CA GLY A 448 -18.67 24.54 4.91
C GLY A 448 -19.28 23.74 3.75
N GLU A 449 -19.50 24.36 2.59
CA GLU A 449 -19.99 23.72 1.36
C GLU A 449 -18.81 23.27 0.49
N GLY A 450 -18.85 22.04 -0.02
CA GLY A 450 -17.84 21.55 -0.95
C GLY A 450 -17.97 22.23 -2.32
N GLY A 451 -16.83 22.42 -3.00
CA GLY A 451 -16.82 22.95 -4.36
C GLY A 451 -16.61 24.47 -4.49
N THR A 452 -16.07 25.12 -3.47
CA THR A 452 -15.79 26.57 -3.46
C THR A 452 -14.53 27.00 -4.20
N GLY A 453 -13.72 26.04 -4.71
CA GLY A 453 -12.46 26.35 -5.40
C GLY A 453 -11.28 26.68 -4.48
N GLU A 454 -11.46 26.60 -3.15
CA GLU A 454 -10.39 26.80 -2.19
C GLU A 454 -9.36 25.68 -2.28
N ARG A 455 -8.06 26.03 -2.20
CA ARG A 455 -6.95 25.09 -2.20
C ARG A 455 -6.62 24.67 -0.77
N ILE A 456 -6.09 23.44 -0.62
CA ILE A 456 -5.52 22.97 0.64
C ILE A 456 -4.31 23.83 0.99
N ASP A 457 -4.17 24.21 2.26
CA ASP A 457 -3.00 24.92 2.76
C ASP A 457 -1.74 24.07 2.55
N GLU A 458 -0.74 24.65 1.91
CA GLU A 458 0.54 24.01 1.61
C GLU A 458 1.27 23.55 2.87
N VAL A 459 1.13 24.29 3.98
CA VAL A 459 1.73 23.92 5.27
C VAL A 459 1.14 22.60 5.79
N LEU A 460 -0.15 22.37 5.63
CA LEU A 460 -0.81 21.12 6.01
C LEU A 460 -0.38 19.96 5.09
N LEU A 461 -0.26 20.22 3.78
CA LEU A 461 0.24 19.22 2.82
C LEU A 461 1.68 18.81 3.11
N ASP A 462 2.55 19.72 3.48
CA ASP A 462 3.95 19.43 3.81
C ASP A 462 4.08 18.51 5.03
N ARG A 463 3.16 18.57 5.98
CA ARG A 463 3.13 17.67 7.16
C ARG A 463 2.82 16.21 6.83
N ILE A 464 2.08 15.99 5.77
CA ILE A 464 1.64 14.64 5.33
C ILE A 464 2.42 14.12 4.14
N LYS A 465 3.20 14.97 3.47
CA LYS A 465 4.07 14.60 2.35
C LYS A 465 5.02 13.47 2.76
N GLY A 466 5.10 12.43 1.94
CA GLY A 466 5.93 11.25 2.21
C GLY A 466 5.36 10.29 3.27
N LYS A 467 4.15 10.52 3.81
CA LYS A 467 3.50 9.54 4.71
C LYS A 467 2.75 8.47 3.93
N THR A 468 2.23 8.80 2.77
CA THR A 468 1.57 7.90 1.81
C THR A 468 1.62 8.51 0.42
N GLN A 469 1.13 7.77 -0.59
CA GLN A 469 0.86 8.35 -1.92
C GLN A 469 -0.34 9.31 -1.81
N LEU A 470 -0.21 10.52 -2.37
CA LEU A 470 -1.22 11.57 -2.22
C LEU A 470 -2.41 11.34 -3.16
N TRP A 471 -3.61 11.42 -2.61
CA TRP A 471 -4.87 11.54 -3.31
C TRP A 471 -5.44 12.93 -3.00
N LEU A 472 -5.57 13.79 -4.00
CA LEU A 472 -5.89 15.20 -3.83
C LEU A 472 -7.22 15.56 -4.48
N ALA A 473 -8.05 16.33 -3.76
CA ALA A 473 -9.26 16.97 -4.22
C ALA A 473 -9.30 18.44 -3.72
N GLY A 474 -10.31 19.18 -4.15
CA GLY A 474 -10.54 20.56 -3.72
C GLY A 474 -9.80 21.59 -4.55
N GLY A 475 -10.55 22.46 -5.21
CA GLY A 475 -10.04 23.59 -5.99
C GLY A 475 -9.19 23.26 -7.21
N ILE A 476 -9.20 22.01 -7.69
CA ILE A 476 -8.45 21.61 -8.89
C ILE A 476 -9.20 22.04 -10.15
N THR A 477 -8.51 22.76 -11.03
CA THR A 477 -9.03 23.34 -12.27
C THR A 477 -8.02 23.17 -13.40
N PRO A 478 -8.38 23.35 -14.67
CA PRO A 478 -7.42 23.37 -15.78
C PRO A 478 -6.27 24.37 -15.57
N ALA A 479 -6.54 25.50 -14.91
CA ALA A 479 -5.54 26.55 -14.70
C ALA A 479 -4.46 26.21 -13.67
N ASN A 480 -4.68 25.21 -12.78
CA ASN A 480 -3.74 24.91 -11.69
C ASN A 480 -3.31 23.45 -11.59
N VAL A 481 -3.89 22.56 -12.38
CA VAL A 481 -3.61 21.11 -12.30
C VAL A 481 -2.16 20.79 -12.64
N GLU A 482 -1.55 21.51 -13.57
CA GLU A 482 -0.14 21.34 -13.93
C GLU A 482 0.77 21.63 -12.73
N ASP A 483 0.60 22.76 -12.05
CA ASP A 483 1.39 23.12 -10.87
C ASP A 483 1.24 22.08 -9.75
N ILE A 484 0.02 21.58 -9.53
CA ILE A 484 -0.27 20.54 -8.54
C ILE A 484 0.49 19.26 -8.87
N ILE A 485 0.49 18.82 -10.12
CA ILE A 485 1.19 17.61 -10.57
C ILE A 485 2.70 17.77 -10.42
N LEU A 486 3.25 18.88 -10.90
CA LEU A 486 4.71 19.12 -10.84
C LEU A 486 5.21 19.21 -9.39
N LYS A 487 4.45 19.83 -8.50
CA LYS A 487 4.84 20.05 -7.11
C LYS A 487 4.65 18.83 -6.20
N TYR A 488 3.48 18.17 -6.30
CA TYR A 488 3.07 17.15 -5.34
C TYR A 488 3.09 15.72 -5.89
N ARG A 489 3.12 15.55 -7.22
CA ARG A 489 3.11 14.24 -7.90
C ARG A 489 2.05 13.28 -7.32
N PRO A 490 0.76 13.71 -7.25
CA PRO A 490 -0.29 12.91 -6.65
C PRO A 490 -0.51 11.59 -7.41
N GLU A 491 -0.90 10.55 -6.67
CA GLU A 491 -1.31 9.26 -7.27
C GLU A 491 -2.73 9.34 -7.86
N LEU A 492 -3.59 10.19 -7.28
CA LEU A 492 -4.95 10.45 -7.74
C LEU A 492 -5.29 11.94 -7.60
N ILE A 493 -5.95 12.48 -8.62
CA ILE A 493 -6.59 13.80 -8.59
C ILE A 493 -8.10 13.65 -8.78
N ASP A 494 -8.90 14.32 -7.92
CA ASP A 494 -10.36 14.28 -7.91
C ASP A 494 -10.90 15.68 -8.18
N ILE A 495 -11.60 15.85 -9.30
CA ILE A 495 -12.09 17.14 -9.79
C ILE A 495 -13.61 17.12 -9.81
N ALA A 496 -14.24 18.15 -9.22
CA ALA A 496 -15.69 18.32 -9.22
C ALA A 496 -16.09 19.65 -9.87
N SER A 497 -16.13 20.74 -9.11
CA SER A 497 -16.59 22.06 -9.56
C SER A 497 -15.61 22.75 -10.53
N GLY A 498 -14.32 22.38 -10.51
CA GLY A 498 -13.30 23.01 -11.37
C GLY A 498 -13.50 22.84 -12.87
N VAL A 499 -14.38 21.92 -13.27
CA VAL A 499 -14.79 21.68 -14.66
C VAL A 499 -16.30 21.79 -14.87
N GLU A 500 -17.02 22.48 -13.96
CA GLU A 500 -18.45 22.74 -14.14
C GLU A 500 -18.68 24.00 -14.99
N GLU A 501 -19.84 24.04 -15.65
CA GLU A 501 -20.32 25.25 -16.31
C GLU A 501 -20.46 26.36 -15.27
N THR A 502 -20.02 27.57 -15.64
CA THR A 502 -20.22 28.79 -14.83
C THR A 502 -21.32 29.61 -15.47
N ALA A 503 -22.25 30.14 -14.67
CA ALA A 503 -23.20 31.12 -15.18
C ALA A 503 -22.43 32.30 -15.78
N PRO A 504 -22.85 32.84 -16.94
CA PRO A 504 -22.27 34.07 -17.46
C PRO A 504 -22.42 35.18 -16.42
N PRO A 505 -21.45 36.12 -16.31
CA PRO A 505 -21.62 37.29 -15.47
C PRO A 505 -22.93 37.99 -15.89
N LEU A 506 -23.72 38.42 -14.90
CA LEU A 506 -24.87 39.25 -15.16
C LEU A 506 -24.33 40.56 -15.72
N ASP A 507 -24.55 40.86 -17.01
CA ASP A 507 -24.33 42.20 -17.54
C ASP A 507 -25.32 43.12 -16.84
N GLU A 508 -24.82 44.20 -16.17
CA GLU A 508 -25.59 45.11 -15.33
C GLU A 508 -26.61 45.98 -16.13
N GLU A 509 -26.80 45.73 -17.43
CA GLU A 509 -27.58 46.59 -18.32
C GLU A 509 -28.89 45.98 -18.90
N ASP A 510 -29.22 44.68 -18.62
CA ASP A 510 -30.45 44.07 -19.17
C ASP A 510 -31.48 43.76 -18.07
N ASP A 511 -32.24 44.75 -17.66
CA ASP A 511 -33.32 44.66 -16.64
C ASP A 511 -34.65 44.07 -17.17
N ASP A 512 -34.77 43.65 -18.43
CA ASP A 512 -36.07 43.32 -19.07
C ASP A 512 -36.17 41.99 -19.81
N ASP A 513 -35.40 40.93 -19.47
CA ASP A 513 -35.66 39.62 -20.08
C ASP A 513 -35.67 38.47 -19.04
N GLU A 514 -36.89 38.23 -18.49
CA GLU A 514 -37.18 37.00 -17.68
C GLU A 514 -37.03 35.69 -18.45
N LEU A 515 -36.69 35.69 -19.73
CA LEU A 515 -36.61 34.52 -20.64
C LEU A 515 -35.18 33.98 -20.85
N GLY A 516 -34.13 34.59 -20.24
CA GLY A 516 -32.73 34.29 -20.53
C GLY A 516 -31.92 33.56 -19.45
N LYS A 517 -32.42 33.34 -18.24
CA LYS A 517 -31.73 32.55 -17.22
C LYS A 517 -31.79 31.10 -17.61
N LYS A 518 -30.79 30.60 -18.37
CA LYS A 518 -30.51 29.18 -18.47
C LYS A 518 -30.25 28.65 -17.05
N ASP A 519 -31.23 27.93 -16.50
CA ASP A 519 -31.03 27.14 -15.27
C ASP A 519 -29.90 26.14 -15.51
N ILE A 520 -28.66 26.52 -15.18
CA ILE A 520 -27.54 25.61 -15.25
C ILE A 520 -27.77 24.53 -14.20
N LYS A 521 -27.98 23.30 -14.67
CA LYS A 521 -28.17 22.12 -13.82
C LYS A 521 -26.93 21.95 -12.93
N ALA A 522 -27.09 21.94 -11.63
CA ALA A 522 -25.98 21.76 -10.71
C ALA A 522 -25.26 20.43 -11.02
N GLY A 523 -23.93 20.48 -11.17
CA GLY A 523 -23.12 19.32 -11.55
C GLY A 523 -22.92 19.16 -13.05
N LYS A 524 -23.56 19.99 -13.92
CA LYS A 524 -23.31 19.98 -15.36
C LYS A 524 -21.86 20.35 -15.64
N LYS A 525 -21.16 19.50 -16.42
CA LYS A 525 -19.76 19.70 -16.75
C LYS A 525 -19.61 20.51 -18.04
N ASP A 526 -18.57 21.34 -18.06
CA ASP A 526 -18.13 22.06 -19.24
C ASP A 526 -17.13 21.16 -20.00
N ARG A 527 -17.56 20.69 -21.16
CA ARG A 527 -16.73 19.80 -21.98
C ARG A 527 -15.40 20.42 -22.38
N LEU A 528 -15.35 21.72 -22.66
CA LEU A 528 -14.11 22.41 -23.06
C LEU A 528 -13.14 22.44 -21.89
N LYS A 529 -13.61 22.77 -20.67
CA LYS A 529 -12.80 22.72 -19.46
C LYS A 529 -12.30 21.29 -19.16
N MET A 530 -13.11 20.27 -19.41
CA MET A 530 -12.65 18.88 -19.26
C MET A 530 -11.54 18.54 -20.26
N VAL A 531 -11.70 18.88 -21.54
CA VAL A 531 -10.65 18.66 -22.56
C VAL A 531 -9.36 19.36 -22.16
N GLU A 532 -9.42 20.66 -21.83
CA GLU A 532 -8.26 21.43 -21.37
C GLU A 532 -7.61 20.81 -20.12
N LEU A 533 -8.40 20.31 -19.17
CA LEU A 533 -7.89 19.64 -17.98
C LEU A 533 -7.05 18.41 -18.34
N PHE A 534 -7.57 17.53 -19.20
CA PHE A 534 -6.86 16.30 -19.60
C PHE A 534 -5.60 16.60 -20.39
N GLU A 535 -5.61 17.58 -21.30
CA GLU A 535 -4.43 18.06 -22.03
C GLU A 535 -3.33 18.56 -21.07
N LYS A 536 -3.71 19.40 -20.08
CA LYS A 536 -2.78 19.91 -19.06
C LYS A 536 -2.21 18.82 -18.16
N ILE A 537 -3.00 17.79 -17.85
CA ILE A 537 -2.52 16.62 -17.09
C ILE A 537 -1.48 15.85 -17.91
N GLU A 538 -1.71 15.63 -19.19
CA GLU A 538 -0.78 14.92 -20.07
C GLU A 538 0.55 15.69 -20.22
N ASP A 539 0.48 16.99 -20.49
CA ASP A 539 1.65 17.88 -20.55
C ASP A 539 2.47 17.86 -19.25
N ALA A 540 1.80 17.92 -18.10
CA ALA A 540 2.47 17.84 -16.80
C ALA A 540 3.13 16.48 -16.56
N CYS A 541 2.47 15.39 -16.96
CA CYS A 541 3.04 14.05 -16.86
C CYS A 541 4.30 13.89 -17.71
N ASP A 542 4.31 14.44 -18.93
CA ASP A 542 5.47 14.41 -19.80
C ASP A 542 6.66 15.17 -19.20
N LYS A 543 6.41 16.33 -18.60
CA LYS A 543 7.46 17.09 -17.88
C LYS A 543 8.04 16.27 -16.72
N VAL A 544 7.20 15.62 -15.92
CA VAL A 544 7.65 14.75 -14.81
C VAL A 544 8.47 13.56 -15.30
N ARG A 545 8.11 12.96 -16.45
CA ARG A 545 8.86 11.84 -17.05
C ARG A 545 10.23 12.24 -17.58
N LEU A 546 10.36 13.48 -18.07
CA LEU A 546 11.65 14.02 -18.54
C LEU A 546 12.61 14.36 -17.40
N GLU A 547 12.11 14.57 -16.17
CA GLU A 547 12.93 14.84 -14.97
C GLU A 547 13.39 13.55 -14.26
N ALA A 548 12.79 12.40 -14.54
CA ALA A 548 13.06 11.12 -13.90
C ALA A 548 14.14 10.31 -14.61
#